data_7ebdffac9574aae846b601ca1c5908bf
#
_entry.id   7ebdffac9574aae846b601ca1c5908bf
#
_cell.length_a   1.000
_cell.length_b   1.000
_cell.length_c   1.000
_cell.angle_alpha   90.00
_cell.angle_beta   90.00
_cell.angle_gamma   90.00
#
_symmetry.space_group_name_H-M   'P 1'
#
loop_
_entity.id
_entity.type
_entity.pdbx_description
1 polymer ?
#
loop_
_entity_poly.entity_id
_entity_poly.type
_entity_poly.pdbx_seq_one_letter_code
_entity_poly.pdbx_strand_id
1 'polypeptide(L)'
;MLTFVQVLDFIGTFAFAISGIRLASAKQFDWFGAYVVGLATAIGGGTIRDVLLDVTPGWMTDPIYLICTGLALFWVIAFGKYLIHMHNTFFLFDSIGLALFTVVGVGKSIALGYPFWVAIIMGSITGAAGGVLRDVFINEIPLIFRKEIYAMACVVGGLAYWICDLFGLEAFICQIIGDRKSV
;
A
#
# COMPACT_ATOMS: atom_id res chain seq x y z
N MET A 1 1.18 4.77 -21.07
CA MET A 1 0.45 5.68 -20.17
C MET A 1 0.24 4.96 -18.86
N LEU A 2 0.49 5.61 -17.72
CA LEU A 2 0.22 5.01 -16.41
C LEU A 2 -1.29 4.96 -16.18
N THR A 3 -1.81 3.81 -15.76
CA THR A 3 -3.21 3.68 -15.36
C THR A 3 -3.42 4.37 -14.00
N PHE A 4 -4.65 4.78 -13.71
CA PHE A 4 -5.01 5.38 -12.41
C PHE A 4 -4.61 4.46 -11.23
N VAL A 5 -4.86 3.16 -11.37
CA VAL A 5 -4.50 2.15 -10.36
C VAL A 5 -2.98 2.09 -10.13
N GLN A 6 -2.16 2.19 -11.20
CA GLN A 6 -0.70 2.24 -11.07
C GLN A 6 -0.22 3.49 -10.34
N VAL A 7 -0.85 4.64 -10.57
CA VAL A 7 -0.51 5.87 -9.84
C VAL A 7 -0.80 5.70 -8.34
N LEU A 8 -1.97 5.15 -7.99
CA LEU A 8 -2.32 4.85 -6.60
C LEU A 8 -1.34 3.86 -5.96
N ASP A 9 -0.93 2.85 -6.72
CA ASP A 9 0.03 1.83 -6.28
C ASP A 9 1.40 2.45 -5.95
N PHE A 10 1.90 3.35 -6.79
CA PHE A 10 3.17 4.04 -6.54
C PHE A 10 3.10 5.03 -5.36
N ILE A 11 1.99 5.76 -5.22
CA ILE A 11 1.78 6.65 -4.06
C ILE A 11 1.68 5.81 -2.78
N GLY A 12 0.94 4.70 -2.81
CA GLY A 12 0.84 3.75 -1.70
C GLY A 12 2.18 3.14 -1.32
N THR A 13 2.98 2.73 -2.32
CA THR A 13 4.35 2.23 -2.15
C THR A 13 5.23 3.26 -1.44
N PHE A 14 5.21 4.51 -1.89
CA PHE A 14 5.98 5.59 -1.28
C PHE A 14 5.54 5.86 0.17
N ALA A 15 4.23 5.92 0.43
CA ALA A 15 3.68 6.15 1.76
C ALA A 15 4.05 5.02 2.73
N PHE A 16 3.88 3.76 2.32
CA PHE A 16 4.24 2.60 3.15
C PHE A 16 5.75 2.48 3.37
N ALA A 17 6.56 2.81 2.37
CA ALA A 17 8.01 2.87 2.54
C ALA A 17 8.41 3.90 3.61
N ILE A 18 7.84 5.12 3.57
CA ILE A 18 8.08 6.15 4.61
C ILE A 18 7.66 5.62 5.99
N SER A 19 6.48 5.01 6.10
CA SER A 19 5.99 4.44 7.36
C SER A 19 6.96 3.40 7.92
N GLY A 20 7.43 2.46 7.10
CA GLY A 20 8.35 1.40 7.49
C GLY A 20 9.73 1.94 7.88
N ILE A 21 10.34 2.78 7.04
CA ILE A 21 11.66 3.40 7.28
C ILE A 21 11.62 4.23 8.56
N ARG A 22 10.58 5.03 8.74
CA ARG A 22 10.42 5.90 9.90
C ARG A 22 10.34 5.10 11.19
N LEU A 23 9.59 4.01 11.19
CA LEU A 23 9.42 3.18 12.38
C LEU A 23 10.70 2.37 12.69
N ALA A 24 11.38 1.82 11.69
CA ALA A 24 12.67 1.16 11.83
C ALA A 24 13.75 2.13 12.37
N SER A 25 13.78 3.36 11.85
CA SER A 25 14.69 4.41 12.33
C SER A 25 14.44 4.76 13.79
N ALA A 26 13.19 4.77 14.26
CA ALA A 26 12.85 4.98 15.66
C ALA A 26 13.33 3.83 16.56
N LYS A 27 13.52 2.63 16.02
CA LYS A 27 14.09 1.45 16.69
C LYS A 27 15.61 1.34 16.53
N GLN A 28 16.26 2.40 16.06
CA GLN A 28 17.72 2.48 15.88
C GLN A 28 18.29 1.45 14.88
N PHE A 29 17.51 1.04 13.90
CA PHE A 29 18.04 0.26 12.77
C PHE A 29 19.02 1.13 11.97
N ASP A 30 20.04 0.51 11.40
CA ASP A 30 20.93 1.18 10.46
C ASP A 30 20.18 1.53 9.15
N TRP A 31 20.83 2.29 8.29
CA TRP A 31 20.21 2.77 7.03
C TRP A 31 19.75 1.65 6.13
N PHE A 32 20.54 0.57 6.05
CA PHE A 32 20.20 -0.58 5.23
C PHE A 32 19.02 -1.35 5.84
N GLY A 33 19.05 -1.60 7.14
CA GLY A 33 17.96 -2.25 7.85
C GLY A 33 16.65 -1.46 7.76
N ALA A 34 16.71 -0.13 7.92
CA ALA A 34 15.55 0.73 7.75
C ALA A 34 15.00 0.68 6.31
N TYR A 35 15.88 0.67 5.31
CA TYR A 35 15.48 0.50 3.90
C TYR A 35 14.79 -0.85 3.67
N VAL A 36 15.35 -1.94 4.18
CA VAL A 36 14.77 -3.29 4.03
C VAL A 36 13.38 -3.37 4.67
N VAL A 37 13.20 -2.81 5.88
CA VAL A 37 11.89 -2.75 6.53
C VAL A 37 10.92 -1.91 5.69
N GLY A 38 11.34 -0.76 5.18
CA GLY A 38 10.52 0.09 4.33
C GLY A 38 10.12 -0.61 3.02
N LEU A 39 11.07 -1.28 2.36
CA LEU A 39 10.82 -2.06 1.16
C LEU A 39 9.81 -3.17 1.42
N ALA A 40 10.04 -3.99 2.46
CA ALA A 40 9.14 -5.07 2.82
C ALA A 40 7.73 -4.57 3.19
N THR A 41 7.63 -3.42 3.84
CA THR A 41 6.34 -2.76 4.12
C THR A 41 5.63 -2.38 2.83
N ALA A 42 6.37 -1.77 1.89
CA ALA A 42 5.82 -1.22 0.66
C ALA A 42 5.36 -2.29 -0.34
N ILE A 43 6.16 -3.35 -0.53
CA ILE A 43 5.86 -4.38 -1.53
C ILE A 43 5.22 -5.64 -0.95
N GLY A 44 5.30 -5.85 0.36
CA GLY A 44 4.92 -7.10 1.01
C GLY A 44 3.44 -7.47 0.85
N GLY A 45 2.54 -6.51 1.06
CA GLY A 45 1.11 -6.72 0.89
C GLY A 45 0.72 -7.08 -0.54
N GLY A 46 1.28 -6.33 -1.52
CA GLY A 46 1.10 -6.63 -2.94
C GLY A 46 1.68 -7.98 -3.35
N THR A 47 2.84 -8.35 -2.79
CA THR A 47 3.47 -9.65 -3.05
C THR A 47 2.60 -10.80 -2.57
N ILE A 48 2.08 -10.72 -1.34
CA ILE A 48 1.18 -11.75 -0.78
C ILE A 48 -0.08 -11.87 -1.65
N ARG A 49 -0.70 -10.75 -2.01
CA ARG A 49 -1.85 -10.74 -2.92
C ARG A 49 -1.53 -11.43 -4.24
N ASP A 50 -0.43 -11.03 -4.89
CA ASP A 50 -0.09 -11.49 -6.23
C ASP A 50 0.23 -12.99 -6.24
N VAL A 51 0.92 -13.49 -5.22
CA VAL A 51 1.16 -14.92 -5.03
C VAL A 51 -0.16 -15.69 -4.82
N LEU A 52 -1.09 -15.16 -4.02
CA LEU A 52 -2.40 -15.80 -3.81
C LEU A 52 -3.28 -15.80 -5.05
N LEU A 53 -3.11 -14.81 -5.94
CA LEU A 53 -3.83 -14.70 -7.21
C LEU A 53 -3.10 -15.40 -8.39
N ASP A 54 -1.99 -16.08 -8.10
CA ASP A 54 -1.15 -16.78 -9.10
C ASP A 54 -0.65 -15.86 -10.21
N VAL A 55 -0.26 -14.64 -9.85
CA VAL A 55 0.34 -13.67 -10.78
C VAL A 55 1.72 -13.21 -10.27
N THR A 56 2.58 -12.81 -11.20
CA THR A 56 3.92 -12.29 -10.85
C THR A 56 3.79 -10.99 -10.06
N PRO A 57 4.45 -10.85 -8.90
CA PRO A 57 4.48 -9.61 -8.14
C PRO A 57 5.01 -8.43 -8.96
N GLY A 58 4.33 -7.27 -8.88
CA GLY A 58 4.64 -6.11 -9.70
C GLY A 58 6.08 -5.60 -9.57
N TRP A 59 6.66 -5.66 -8.38
CA TRP A 59 8.05 -5.25 -8.16
C TRP A 59 9.10 -6.13 -8.88
N MET A 60 8.73 -7.35 -9.27
CA MET A 60 9.62 -8.24 -10.05
C MET A 60 9.61 -7.88 -11.54
N THR A 61 8.59 -7.18 -12.00
CA THR A 61 8.43 -6.78 -13.40
C THR A 61 8.80 -5.32 -13.65
N ASP A 62 8.74 -4.47 -12.61
CA ASP A 62 8.99 -3.02 -12.74
C ASP A 62 9.92 -2.52 -11.62
N PRO A 63 11.10 -1.98 -11.94
CA PRO A 63 12.04 -1.46 -10.95
C PRO A 63 11.56 -0.18 -10.24
N ILE A 64 10.45 0.42 -10.68
CA ILE A 64 9.93 1.66 -10.10
C ILE A 64 9.61 1.53 -8.60
N TYR A 65 9.23 0.33 -8.14
CA TYR A 65 9.00 0.06 -6.72
C TYR A 65 10.27 0.24 -5.87
N LEU A 66 11.42 -0.23 -6.39
CA LEU A 66 12.71 -0.06 -5.72
C LEU A 66 13.15 1.42 -5.74
N ILE A 67 12.87 2.13 -6.83
CA ILE A 67 13.16 3.56 -6.95
C ILE A 67 12.28 4.35 -5.96
N CYS A 68 10.97 4.06 -5.90
CA CYS A 68 10.05 4.71 -4.96
C CYS A 68 10.48 4.51 -3.51
N THR A 69 10.88 3.30 -3.12
CA THR A 69 11.36 3.02 -1.75
C THR A 69 12.71 3.68 -1.47
N GLY A 70 13.60 3.77 -2.46
CA GLY A 70 14.85 4.52 -2.36
C GLY A 70 14.63 6.02 -2.18
N LEU A 71 13.69 6.60 -2.94
CA LEU A 71 13.28 8.00 -2.78
C LEU A 71 12.64 8.24 -1.40
N ALA A 72 11.84 7.30 -0.89
CA ALA A 72 11.27 7.38 0.46
C ALA A 72 12.36 7.39 1.54
N LEU A 73 13.42 6.57 1.39
CA LEU A 73 14.58 6.60 2.29
C LEU A 73 15.26 7.97 2.26
N PHE A 74 15.55 8.48 1.07
CA PHE A 74 16.15 9.82 0.92
C PHE A 74 15.26 10.90 1.56
N TRP A 75 13.95 10.82 1.36
CA TRP A 75 12.98 11.72 1.97
C TRP A 75 13.03 11.69 3.50
N VAL A 76 13.01 10.49 4.09
CA VAL A 76 13.08 10.33 5.55
C VAL A 76 14.41 10.84 6.10
N ILE A 77 15.52 10.66 5.39
CA ILE A 77 16.82 11.20 5.77
C ILE A 77 16.81 12.72 5.76
N ALA A 78 16.32 13.33 4.68
CA ALA A 78 16.32 14.78 4.49
C ALA A 78 15.39 15.50 5.48
N PHE A 79 14.21 14.92 5.72
CA PHE A 79 13.16 15.54 6.53
C PHE A 79 12.96 14.87 7.90
N GLY A 80 13.79 13.92 8.28
CA GLY A 80 13.65 13.11 9.50
C GLY A 80 13.48 13.94 10.77
N LYS A 81 14.17 15.07 10.89
CA LYS A 81 14.03 15.99 12.05
C LYS A 81 12.61 16.55 12.19
N TYR A 82 11.94 16.89 11.07
CA TYR A 82 10.55 17.36 11.06
C TYR A 82 9.57 16.21 11.32
N LEU A 83 9.82 15.06 10.73
CA LEU A 83 9.00 13.86 10.90
C LEU A 83 9.02 13.32 12.33
N ILE A 84 10.13 13.52 13.07
CA ILE A 84 10.26 13.11 14.48
C ILE A 84 9.40 13.99 15.40
N HIS A 85 9.25 15.26 15.12
CA HIS A 85 8.44 16.19 15.92
C HIS A 85 6.92 15.92 15.82
N MET A 86 6.48 15.28 14.73
CA MET A 86 5.08 14.90 14.54
C MET A 86 4.85 13.49 15.08
N HIS A 87 4.37 13.35 16.30
CA HIS A 87 4.17 12.07 17.01
C HIS A 87 3.37 11.01 16.25
N ASN A 88 2.57 11.40 15.26
CA ASN A 88 1.68 10.49 14.52
C ASN A 88 2.05 10.32 13.02
N THR A 89 3.24 10.77 12.60
CA THR A 89 3.59 10.78 11.17
C THR A 89 3.59 9.39 10.55
N PHE A 90 4.11 8.37 11.26
CA PHE A 90 4.10 7.00 10.76
C PHE A 90 2.66 6.48 10.57
N PHE A 91 1.76 6.80 11.50
CA PHE A 91 0.36 6.39 11.43
C PHE A 91 -0.37 7.05 10.26
N LEU A 92 -0.06 8.32 9.96
CA LEU A 92 -0.62 9.02 8.81
C LEU A 92 -0.21 8.34 7.49
N PHE A 93 1.09 8.10 7.29
CA PHE A 93 1.58 7.42 6.09
C PHE A 93 1.11 5.98 5.99
N ASP A 94 1.01 5.29 7.12
CA ASP A 94 0.45 3.94 7.19
C ASP A 94 -1.03 3.92 6.78
N SER A 95 -1.83 4.86 7.28
CA SER A 95 -3.26 4.97 6.94
C SER A 95 -3.47 5.30 5.46
N ILE A 96 -2.63 6.18 4.88
CA ILE A 96 -2.66 6.51 3.45
C ILE A 96 -2.33 5.25 2.63
N GLY A 97 -1.24 4.58 2.96
CA GLY A 97 -0.84 3.35 2.27
C GLY A 97 -1.89 2.25 2.38
N LEU A 98 -2.48 2.05 3.58
CA LEU A 98 -3.56 1.13 3.82
C LEU A 98 -4.76 1.38 2.88
N ALA A 99 -5.23 2.62 2.82
CA ALA A 99 -6.38 3.00 2.01
C ALA A 99 -6.11 2.77 0.51
N LEU A 100 -4.95 3.25 0.03
CA LEU A 100 -4.57 3.13 -1.38
C LEU A 100 -4.38 1.67 -1.80
N PHE A 101 -3.67 0.88 -1.01
CA PHE A 101 -3.44 -0.53 -1.32
C PHE A 101 -4.68 -1.39 -1.17
N THR A 102 -5.64 -1.02 -0.31
CA THR A 102 -6.94 -1.68 -0.29
C THR A 102 -7.64 -1.49 -1.63
N VAL A 103 -7.71 -0.26 -2.15
CA VAL A 103 -8.31 0.06 -3.44
C VAL A 103 -7.59 -0.68 -4.59
N VAL A 104 -6.26 -0.62 -4.63
CA VAL A 104 -5.44 -1.32 -5.63
C VAL A 104 -5.68 -2.82 -5.59
N GLY A 105 -5.75 -3.41 -4.39
CA GLY A 105 -5.97 -4.85 -4.21
C GLY A 105 -7.35 -5.30 -4.67
N VAL A 106 -8.40 -4.52 -4.36
CA VAL A 106 -9.76 -4.78 -4.84
C VAL A 106 -9.81 -4.67 -6.37
N GLY A 107 -9.33 -3.55 -6.93
CA GLY A 107 -9.37 -3.30 -8.37
C GLY A 107 -8.62 -4.37 -9.17
N LYS A 108 -7.41 -4.76 -8.74
CA LYS A 108 -6.64 -5.82 -9.40
C LYS A 108 -7.36 -7.17 -9.37
N SER A 109 -7.99 -7.52 -8.25
CA SER A 109 -8.73 -8.78 -8.12
C SER A 109 -9.96 -8.82 -9.00
N ILE A 110 -10.70 -7.71 -9.11
CA ILE A 110 -11.85 -7.58 -10.03
C ILE A 110 -11.38 -7.68 -11.48
N ALA A 111 -10.30 -7.00 -11.84
CA ALA A 111 -9.74 -7.04 -13.20
C ALA A 111 -9.29 -8.46 -13.61
N LEU A 112 -8.91 -9.32 -12.67
CA LEU A 112 -8.59 -10.72 -12.88
C LEU A 112 -9.83 -11.64 -12.90
N GLY A 113 -11.04 -11.10 -12.77
CA GLY A 113 -12.30 -11.84 -12.82
C GLY A 113 -12.71 -12.52 -11.53
N TYR A 114 -12.11 -12.21 -10.41
CA TYR A 114 -12.50 -12.77 -9.11
C TYR A 114 -13.80 -12.14 -8.59
N PRO A 115 -14.65 -12.91 -7.87
CA PRO A 115 -15.88 -12.39 -7.30
C PRO A 115 -15.59 -11.32 -6.23
N PHE A 116 -16.55 -10.40 -6.02
CA PHE A 116 -16.37 -9.22 -5.16
C PHE A 116 -15.91 -9.54 -3.72
N TRP A 117 -16.40 -10.63 -3.14
CA TRP A 117 -16.02 -11.02 -1.79
C TRP A 117 -14.54 -11.43 -1.69
N VAL A 118 -13.99 -12.10 -2.72
CA VAL A 118 -12.55 -12.38 -2.84
C VAL A 118 -11.79 -11.07 -3.02
N ALA A 119 -12.29 -10.16 -3.87
CA ALA A 119 -11.64 -8.88 -4.10
C ALA A 119 -11.53 -8.04 -2.82
N ILE A 120 -12.58 -8.01 -1.96
CA ILE A 120 -12.52 -7.32 -0.67
C ILE A 120 -11.48 -7.96 0.26
N ILE A 121 -11.41 -9.29 0.33
CA ILE A 121 -10.40 -9.98 1.12
C ILE A 121 -8.99 -9.67 0.61
N MET A 122 -8.77 -9.72 -0.69
CA MET A 122 -7.47 -9.41 -1.31
C MET A 122 -7.07 -7.95 -1.13
N GLY A 123 -8.03 -7.02 -1.20
CA GLY A 123 -7.81 -5.63 -0.87
C GLY A 123 -7.38 -5.44 0.58
N SER A 124 -8.09 -6.10 1.51
CA SER A 124 -7.75 -6.05 2.94
C SER A 124 -6.36 -6.65 3.23
N ILE A 125 -6.02 -7.78 2.59
CA ILE A 125 -4.70 -8.39 2.69
C ILE A 125 -3.64 -7.43 2.11
N THR A 126 -3.88 -6.86 0.93
CA THR A 126 -2.93 -5.95 0.29
C THR A 126 -2.63 -4.74 1.17
N GLY A 127 -3.66 -4.12 1.73
CA GLY A 127 -3.52 -2.96 2.60
C GLY A 127 -2.87 -3.28 3.95
N ALA A 128 -3.28 -4.37 4.60
CA ALA A 128 -2.86 -4.66 5.97
C ALA A 128 -1.52 -5.43 6.06
N ALA A 129 -1.24 -6.34 5.13
CA ALA A 129 -0.11 -7.27 5.26
C ALA A 129 1.25 -6.56 5.21
N GLY A 130 1.38 -5.46 4.46
CA GLY A 130 2.61 -4.65 4.48
C GLY A 130 2.93 -4.10 5.87
N GLY A 131 1.93 -3.55 6.55
CA GLY A 131 2.04 -3.08 7.93
C GLY A 131 2.32 -4.21 8.93
N VAL A 132 1.71 -5.38 8.73
CA VAL A 132 1.98 -6.58 9.55
C VAL A 132 3.44 -7.02 9.42
N LEU A 133 3.96 -7.12 8.20
CA LEU A 133 5.37 -7.47 7.96
C LEU A 133 6.31 -6.46 8.62
N ARG A 134 6.03 -5.17 8.48
CA ARG A 134 6.79 -4.10 9.14
C ARG A 134 6.85 -4.33 10.64
N ASP A 135 5.69 -4.50 11.28
CA ASP A 135 5.59 -4.62 12.72
C ASP A 135 6.30 -5.88 13.24
N VAL A 136 6.21 -6.99 12.49
CA VAL A 136 6.96 -8.23 12.79
C VAL A 136 8.47 -8.00 12.70
N PHE A 137 8.97 -7.34 11.64
CA PHE A 137 10.41 -7.08 11.51
C PHE A 137 11.00 -6.19 12.61
N ILE A 138 10.21 -5.28 13.15
CA ILE A 138 10.65 -4.43 14.26
C ILE A 138 10.30 -4.99 15.64
N ASN A 139 9.77 -6.24 15.68
CA ASN A 139 9.35 -6.93 16.90
C ASN A 139 8.27 -6.18 17.70
N GLU A 140 7.26 -5.67 16.99
CA GLU A 140 6.08 -5.04 17.58
C GLU A 140 4.82 -5.86 17.29
N ILE A 141 3.81 -5.73 18.13
CA ILE A 141 2.51 -6.35 17.86
C ILE A 141 1.83 -5.57 16.73
N PRO A 142 1.46 -6.22 15.60
CA PRO A 142 0.85 -5.56 14.46
C PRO A 142 -0.39 -4.72 14.83
N LEU A 143 -0.51 -3.54 14.20
CA LEU A 143 -1.61 -2.59 14.44
C LEU A 143 -2.98 -3.20 14.21
N ILE A 144 -3.11 -4.13 13.27
CA ILE A 144 -4.36 -4.83 12.96
C ILE A 144 -4.91 -5.61 14.16
N PHE A 145 -4.04 -6.06 15.07
CA PHE A 145 -4.43 -6.76 16.29
C PHE A 145 -4.65 -5.84 17.49
N ARG A 146 -4.22 -4.57 17.39
CA ARG A 146 -4.37 -3.58 18.47
C ARG A 146 -5.56 -2.65 18.28
N LYS A 147 -6.00 -2.43 17.05
CA LYS A 147 -7.04 -1.44 16.71
C LYS A 147 -8.04 -2.05 15.72
N GLU A 148 -9.23 -2.40 16.22
CA GLU A 148 -10.33 -2.93 15.40
C GLU A 148 -10.69 -2.03 14.22
N ILE A 149 -10.60 -0.71 14.39
CA ILE A 149 -10.88 0.30 13.36
C ILE A 149 -9.99 0.10 12.13
N TYR A 150 -8.75 -0.41 12.29
CA TYR A 150 -7.79 -0.58 11.21
C TYR A 150 -8.26 -1.64 10.18
N ALA A 151 -8.70 -2.81 10.67
CA ALA A 151 -9.26 -3.85 9.80
C ALA A 151 -10.60 -3.45 9.19
N MET A 152 -11.45 -2.78 9.98
CA MET A 152 -12.74 -2.28 9.51
C MET A 152 -12.59 -1.23 8.41
N ALA A 153 -11.57 -0.37 8.48
CA ALA A 153 -11.30 0.62 7.43
C ALA A 153 -11.00 -0.03 6.07
N CYS A 154 -10.26 -1.16 6.05
CA CYS A 154 -10.01 -1.92 4.83
C CYS A 154 -11.31 -2.47 4.23
N VAL A 155 -12.16 -3.08 5.06
CA VAL A 155 -13.43 -3.67 4.60
C VAL A 155 -14.37 -2.58 4.07
N VAL A 156 -14.53 -1.48 4.81
CA VAL A 156 -15.38 -0.34 4.39
C VAL A 156 -14.81 0.32 3.13
N GLY A 157 -13.50 0.51 3.04
CA GLY A 157 -12.84 1.05 1.85
C GLY A 157 -13.01 0.15 0.62
N GLY A 158 -12.89 -1.17 0.81
CA GLY A 158 -13.12 -2.14 -0.26
C GLY A 158 -14.58 -2.18 -0.73
N LEU A 159 -15.54 -2.09 0.20
CA LEU A 159 -16.97 -2.00 -0.13
C LEU A 159 -17.30 -0.70 -0.86
N ALA A 160 -16.76 0.43 -0.40
CA ALA A 160 -16.95 1.72 -1.06
C ALA A 160 -16.41 1.71 -2.48
N TYR A 161 -15.20 1.16 -2.69
CA TYR A 161 -14.63 1.00 -4.02
C TYR A 161 -15.53 0.15 -4.92
N TRP A 162 -15.99 -1.02 -4.45
CA TRP A 162 -16.86 -1.90 -5.22
C TRP A 162 -18.19 -1.22 -5.59
N ILE A 163 -18.79 -0.45 -4.67
CA ILE A 163 -20.01 0.32 -4.96
C ILE A 163 -19.73 1.36 -6.06
N CYS A 164 -18.58 2.07 -5.99
CA CYS A 164 -18.18 3.01 -7.03
C CYS A 164 -17.98 2.33 -8.40
N ASP A 165 -17.39 1.15 -8.42
CA ASP A 165 -17.20 0.35 -9.63
C ASP A 165 -18.54 -0.07 -10.24
N LEU A 166 -19.51 -0.52 -9.42
CA LEU A 166 -20.87 -0.84 -9.87
C LEU A 166 -21.59 0.33 -10.56
N PHE A 167 -21.34 1.56 -10.10
CA PHE A 167 -21.89 2.77 -10.71
C PHE A 167 -21.06 3.29 -11.90
N GLY A 168 -20.01 2.59 -12.29
CA GLY A 168 -19.13 2.98 -13.40
C GLY A 168 -18.34 4.26 -13.16
N LEU A 169 -18.17 4.67 -11.91
CA LEU A 169 -17.44 5.89 -11.55
C LEU A 169 -15.96 5.81 -11.90
N GLU A 170 -15.36 4.63 -11.91
CA GLU A 170 -13.99 4.44 -12.42
C GLU A 170 -13.89 4.79 -13.91
N ALA A 171 -14.85 4.35 -14.71
CA ALA A 171 -14.89 4.71 -16.13
C ALA A 171 -15.04 6.23 -16.34
N PHE A 172 -15.78 6.91 -15.45
CA PHE A 172 -15.94 8.34 -15.47
C PHE A 172 -14.65 9.09 -15.07
N ILE A 173 -13.94 8.63 -14.04
CA ILE A 173 -12.64 9.19 -13.61
C ILE A 173 -11.57 8.96 -14.67
N CYS A 174 -11.50 7.76 -15.27
CA CYS A 174 -10.58 7.46 -16.36
C CYS A 174 -10.90 8.29 -17.62
N GLN A 175 -12.16 8.57 -17.91
CA GLN A 175 -12.55 9.46 -19.01
C GLN A 175 -12.15 10.91 -18.79
N ILE A 176 -12.24 11.42 -17.55
CA ILE A 176 -11.81 12.79 -17.19
C ILE A 176 -10.29 12.94 -17.33
N ILE A 177 -9.53 11.90 -16.99
CA ILE A 177 -8.05 11.92 -17.05
C ILE A 177 -7.55 11.62 -18.50
N GLY A 178 -8.45 11.32 -19.45
CA GLY A 178 -8.11 11.12 -20.86
C GLY A 178 -7.63 9.71 -21.23
N ASP A 179 -7.81 8.72 -20.37
CA ASP A 179 -7.42 7.34 -20.64
C ASP A 179 -8.59 6.56 -21.28
N ARG A 180 -8.80 6.84 -22.57
CA ARG A 180 -9.88 6.26 -23.40
C ARG A 180 -9.53 4.87 -23.98
N LYS A 181 -8.49 4.20 -23.50
CA LYS A 181 -8.03 2.92 -24.07
C LYS A 181 -7.67 1.92 -22.97
N SER A 182 -8.67 1.33 -22.34
CA SER A 182 -8.55 -0.02 -21.79
C SER A 182 -9.95 -0.62 -21.61
N VAL A 183 -10.48 -1.12 -22.67
CA VAL A 183 -11.42 -2.23 -22.67
C VAL A 183 -10.72 -3.39 -23.33
#